data_1adb6dc85cd716e52cd4181beba574b7
#
_entry.id   1adb6dc85cd716e52cd4181beba574b7
#
_cell.length_a   1.000
_cell.length_b   1.000
_cell.length_c   1.000
_cell.angle_alpha   90.00
_cell.angle_beta   90.00
_cell.angle_gamma   90.00
#
_symmetry.space_group_name_H-M   'P 1'
#
loop_
_entity.id
_entity.type
_entity.pdbx_description
1 polymer ?
#
loop_
_entity_poly.entity_id
_entity_poly.type
_entity_poly.pdbx_seq_one_letter_code
_entity_poly.pdbx_strand_id
1 'polypeptide(L)'
;MLRHERAGPAAGVVTDAPFPVIGQAHDRRGPVIIAWDAVHRDTHHPERGHNVVFHEFAHKLDMLDGIVDGTPPLADQATLDRWVEVCTAEYLAVRRGEGGLLRGYGGTNPGEFFAVATEAFFDQPVPLRDEKPDLYAVLAGFYRQDPATRVEALAP
;
A
#
# COMPACT_ATOMS: atom_id res chain seq x y z
N MET A 1 5.94 -36.73 -1.62
CA MET A 1 5.02 -35.84 -0.92
C MET A 1 5.81 -34.58 -0.59
N LEU A 2 5.69 -33.53 -1.43
CA LEU A 2 6.43 -32.29 -1.26
C LEU A 2 5.71 -31.43 -0.18
N ARG A 3 6.38 -31.24 0.96
CA ARG A 3 5.93 -30.28 1.98
C ARG A 3 6.18 -28.89 1.43
N HIS A 4 5.12 -28.13 1.21
CA HIS A 4 5.23 -26.71 0.98
C HIS A 4 5.47 -26.02 2.33
N GLU A 5 6.71 -25.64 2.60
CA GLU A 5 7.04 -24.76 3.71
C GLU A 5 6.42 -23.38 3.42
N ARG A 6 5.49 -22.93 4.26
CA ARG A 6 4.92 -21.58 4.19
C ARG A 6 5.62 -20.71 5.21
N ALA A 7 6.05 -19.51 4.77
CA ALA A 7 6.58 -18.51 5.68
C ALA A 7 5.53 -18.13 6.74
N GLY A 8 5.93 -18.10 8.00
CA GLY A 8 5.08 -17.66 9.11
C GLY A 8 5.03 -16.14 9.25
N PRO A 9 4.32 -15.62 10.28
CA PRO A 9 4.08 -14.18 10.47
C PRO A 9 5.33 -13.37 10.85
N ALA A 10 6.47 -14.00 11.00
CA ALA A 10 7.76 -13.33 11.23
C ALA A 10 8.85 -14.05 10.43
N ALA A 11 9.90 -13.30 10.04
CA ALA A 11 11.02 -13.85 9.30
C ALA A 11 11.67 -15.02 10.07
N GLY A 12 11.78 -16.20 9.42
CA GLY A 12 12.39 -17.40 10.00
C GLY A 12 11.42 -18.29 10.81
N VAL A 13 10.15 -17.93 10.91
CA VAL A 13 9.13 -18.80 11.55
C VAL A 13 8.37 -19.57 10.47
N VAL A 14 8.51 -20.88 10.45
CA VAL A 14 7.70 -21.80 9.63
C VAL A 14 6.63 -22.41 10.52
N THR A 15 5.38 -22.38 10.10
CA THR A 15 4.26 -22.94 10.83
C THR A 15 3.33 -23.72 9.90
N ASP A 16 2.86 -24.89 10.36
CA ASP A 16 1.85 -25.69 9.68
C ASP A 16 0.41 -25.27 10.03
N ALA A 17 0.24 -24.26 10.92
CA ALA A 17 -1.08 -23.79 11.30
C ALA A 17 -1.71 -22.96 10.16
N PRO A 18 -3.02 -23.17 9.87
CA PRO A 18 -3.70 -22.32 8.89
C PRO A 18 -3.85 -20.90 9.45
N PHE A 19 -3.20 -19.93 8.79
CA PHE A 19 -3.43 -18.51 9.06
C PHE A 19 -4.59 -18.01 8.20
N PRO A 20 -5.46 -17.15 8.75
CA PRO A 20 -6.41 -16.42 7.93
C PRO A 20 -5.63 -15.47 7.03
N VAL A 21 -5.50 -15.81 5.76
CA VAL A 21 -4.92 -14.93 4.74
C VAL A 21 -6.00 -13.96 4.33
N ILE A 22 -5.83 -12.68 4.69
CA ILE A 22 -6.74 -11.59 4.30
C ILE A 22 -6.49 -11.22 2.84
N GLY A 23 -5.22 -11.16 2.44
CA GLY A 23 -4.76 -10.95 1.08
C GLY A 23 -3.34 -11.49 0.93
N GLN A 24 -2.95 -11.81 -0.28
CA GLN A 24 -1.59 -12.24 -0.63
C GLN A 24 -1.31 -11.96 -2.11
N ALA A 25 -0.36 -11.09 -2.38
CA ALA A 25 0.23 -10.95 -3.69
C ALA A 25 1.38 -11.96 -3.82
N HIS A 26 1.19 -12.98 -4.64
CA HIS A 26 2.27 -13.89 -5.02
C HIS A 26 3.26 -13.15 -5.91
N ASP A 27 4.37 -13.78 -6.28
CA ASP A 27 5.41 -13.20 -7.11
C ASP A 27 4.86 -12.36 -8.31
N ARG A 28 5.74 -11.68 -9.03
CA ARG A 28 5.37 -10.78 -10.14
C ARG A 28 4.37 -11.37 -11.15
N ARG A 29 4.42 -12.67 -11.40
CA ARG A 29 3.57 -13.38 -12.38
C ARG A 29 2.43 -14.17 -11.75
N GLY A 30 2.45 -14.34 -10.44
CA GLY A 30 1.44 -15.11 -9.71
C GLY A 30 0.12 -14.34 -9.52
N PRO A 31 -0.94 -15.02 -9.09
CA PRO A 31 -2.23 -14.40 -8.82
C PRO A 31 -2.17 -13.52 -7.57
N VAL A 32 -3.11 -12.57 -7.49
CA VAL A 32 -3.50 -11.93 -6.23
C VAL A 32 -4.62 -12.77 -5.63
N ILE A 33 -4.44 -13.20 -4.39
CA ILE A 33 -5.46 -13.94 -3.64
C ILE A 33 -5.98 -13.01 -2.55
N ILE A 34 -7.29 -12.81 -2.52
CA ILE A 34 -7.94 -11.90 -1.59
C ILE A 34 -9.14 -12.61 -0.97
N ALA A 35 -9.29 -12.49 0.36
CA ALA A 35 -10.45 -13.01 1.06
C ALA A 35 -11.68 -12.15 0.78
N TRP A 36 -12.75 -12.75 0.29
CA TRP A 36 -13.97 -12.03 -0.12
C TRP A 36 -14.63 -11.25 1.02
N ASP A 37 -14.64 -11.80 2.22
CA ASP A 37 -15.18 -11.12 3.40
C ASP A 37 -14.38 -9.87 3.79
N ALA A 38 -13.06 -9.87 3.55
CA ALA A 38 -12.23 -8.69 3.71
C ALA A 38 -12.58 -7.61 2.68
N VAL A 39 -12.68 -7.98 1.39
CA VAL A 39 -13.11 -7.06 0.32
C VAL A 39 -14.45 -6.42 0.64
N HIS A 40 -15.43 -7.24 1.00
CA HIS A 40 -16.78 -6.77 1.31
C HIS A 40 -16.80 -5.79 2.50
N ARG A 41 -16.05 -6.09 3.55
CA ARG A 41 -15.93 -5.22 4.73
C ARG A 41 -15.26 -3.89 4.37
N ASP A 42 -14.14 -3.94 3.66
CA ASP A 42 -13.32 -2.77 3.37
C ASP A 42 -14.03 -1.81 2.40
N THR A 43 -14.73 -2.35 1.39
CA THR A 43 -15.51 -1.52 0.45
C THR A 43 -16.70 -0.79 1.08
N HIS A 44 -17.20 -1.27 2.23
CA HIS A 44 -18.27 -0.62 2.97
C HIS A 44 -17.77 0.40 4.01
N HIS A 45 -16.46 0.44 4.26
CA HIS A 45 -15.85 1.29 5.27
C HIS A 45 -14.60 2.01 4.77
N PRO A 46 -14.68 2.77 3.65
CA PRO A 46 -13.53 3.48 3.09
C PRO A 46 -12.94 4.52 4.08
N GLU A 47 -13.76 5.01 5.01
CA GLU A 47 -13.32 5.94 6.05
C GLU A 47 -12.24 5.37 6.98
N ARG A 48 -12.04 4.05 6.98
CA ARG A 48 -10.98 3.40 7.77
C ARG A 48 -9.61 3.46 7.10
N GLY A 49 -9.54 3.84 5.82
CA GLY A 49 -8.31 3.85 5.04
C GLY A 49 -7.64 2.47 4.98
N HIS A 50 -8.44 1.40 4.95
CA HIS A 50 -8.01 0.02 4.83
C HIS A 50 -8.74 -0.63 3.67
N ASN A 51 -7.97 -1.07 2.67
CA ASN A 51 -8.53 -1.70 1.48
C ASN A 51 -7.59 -2.78 0.97
N VAL A 52 -7.92 -4.03 1.28
CA VAL A 52 -7.10 -5.18 0.92
C VAL A 52 -6.85 -5.29 -0.59
N VAL A 53 -7.79 -4.84 -1.42
CA VAL A 53 -7.62 -4.87 -2.88
C VAL A 53 -6.51 -3.92 -3.30
N PHE A 54 -6.57 -2.65 -2.90
CA PHE A 54 -5.52 -1.67 -3.20
C PHE A 54 -4.19 -2.08 -2.60
N HIS A 55 -4.19 -2.63 -1.39
CA HIS A 55 -3.00 -3.12 -0.71
C HIS A 55 -2.25 -4.17 -1.54
N GLU A 56 -2.94 -5.23 -1.93
CA GLU A 56 -2.32 -6.33 -2.67
C GLU A 56 -1.90 -5.92 -4.10
N PHE A 57 -2.68 -5.04 -4.75
CA PHE A 57 -2.28 -4.49 -6.03
C PHE A 57 -1.08 -3.55 -5.93
N ALA A 58 -0.92 -2.79 -4.85
CA ALA A 58 0.29 -2.00 -4.62
C ALA A 58 1.54 -2.89 -4.56
N HIS A 59 1.48 -4.01 -3.83
CA HIS A 59 2.57 -4.99 -3.84
C HIS A 59 2.88 -5.52 -5.25
N LYS A 60 1.86 -5.75 -6.10
CA LYS A 60 2.09 -6.15 -7.49
C LYS A 60 2.82 -5.08 -8.29
N LEU A 61 2.48 -3.81 -8.09
CA LEU A 61 3.16 -2.69 -8.76
C LEU A 61 4.61 -2.56 -8.29
N ASP A 62 4.86 -2.73 -6.98
CA ASP A 62 6.20 -2.71 -6.40
C ASP A 62 7.11 -3.82 -6.96
N MET A 63 6.52 -4.99 -7.26
CA MET A 63 7.24 -6.14 -7.81
C MET A 63 7.58 -6.03 -9.30
N LEU A 64 7.11 -5.02 -10.02
CA LEU A 64 7.21 -4.99 -11.49
C LEU A 64 8.65 -4.91 -12.01
N ASP A 65 9.56 -4.29 -11.28
CA ASP A 65 11.00 -4.23 -11.60
C ASP A 65 11.80 -5.40 -11.01
N GLY A 66 11.16 -6.27 -10.23
CA GLY A 66 11.77 -7.44 -9.59
C GLY A 66 12.31 -7.17 -8.19
N ILE A 67 12.17 -5.94 -7.67
CA ILE A 67 12.58 -5.55 -6.32
C ILE A 67 11.32 -5.21 -5.53
N VAL A 68 11.29 -5.56 -4.25
CA VAL A 68 10.17 -5.25 -3.35
C VAL A 68 10.72 -4.31 -2.28
N ASP A 69 10.75 -3.02 -2.60
CA ASP A 69 11.35 -2.00 -1.74
C ASP A 69 10.47 -0.76 -1.54
N GLY A 70 9.21 -0.82 -1.98
CA GLY A 70 8.26 0.30 -1.90
C GLY A 70 8.47 1.37 -2.98
N THR A 71 9.26 1.04 -4.01
CA THR A 71 9.54 1.94 -5.14
C THR A 71 9.11 1.28 -6.44
N PRO A 72 7.88 1.50 -6.90
CA PRO A 72 7.43 0.95 -8.18
C PRO A 72 8.22 1.58 -9.35
N PRO A 73 8.18 0.98 -10.56
CA PRO A 73 8.85 1.55 -11.71
C PRO A 73 8.40 2.99 -11.99
N LEU A 74 9.33 3.93 -11.97
CA LEU A 74 9.11 5.36 -12.19
C LEU A 74 9.67 5.80 -13.54
N ALA A 75 9.13 6.91 -14.09
CA ALA A 75 9.38 7.31 -15.47
C ALA A 75 10.82 7.78 -15.72
N ASP A 76 11.43 8.46 -14.75
CA ASP A 76 12.76 9.08 -14.87
C ASP A 76 13.42 9.28 -13.50
N GLN A 77 14.70 9.69 -13.53
CA GLN A 77 15.51 9.87 -12.33
C GLN A 77 14.96 10.99 -11.41
N ALA A 78 14.47 12.09 -11.96
CA ALA A 78 13.94 13.19 -11.16
C ALA A 78 12.67 12.76 -10.38
N THR A 79 11.82 11.97 -11.02
CA THR A 79 10.64 11.37 -10.38
C THR A 79 11.06 10.38 -9.28
N LEU A 80 12.08 9.57 -9.51
CA LEU A 80 12.62 8.65 -8.51
C LEU A 80 13.20 9.40 -7.32
N ASP A 81 14.01 10.43 -7.54
CA ASP A 81 14.62 11.21 -6.47
C ASP A 81 13.54 11.86 -5.57
N ARG A 82 12.51 12.42 -6.18
CA ARG A 82 11.39 13.00 -5.44
C ARG A 82 10.57 11.94 -4.68
N TRP A 83 10.33 10.79 -5.29
CA TRP A 83 9.67 9.65 -4.65
C TRP A 83 10.43 9.22 -3.40
N VAL A 84 11.74 8.97 -3.53
CA VAL A 84 12.59 8.53 -2.43
C VAL A 84 12.60 9.57 -1.31
N GLU A 85 12.77 10.86 -1.62
CA GLU A 85 12.75 11.95 -0.63
C GLU A 85 11.44 11.94 0.18
N VAL A 86 10.31 11.99 -0.49
CA VAL A 86 8.99 12.11 0.15
C VAL A 86 8.60 10.84 0.88
N CYS A 87 8.70 9.68 0.21
CA CYS A 87 8.27 8.41 0.81
C CYS A 87 9.17 8.00 1.99
N THR A 88 10.48 8.29 1.93
CA THR A 88 11.37 8.01 3.06
C THR A 88 11.02 8.87 4.28
N ALA A 89 10.77 10.16 4.08
CA ALA A 89 10.38 11.05 5.17
C ALA A 89 9.09 10.60 5.85
N GLU A 90 8.07 10.26 5.07
CA GLU A 90 6.78 9.80 5.58
C GLU A 90 6.86 8.40 6.21
N TYR A 91 7.61 7.47 5.63
CA TYR A 91 7.87 6.16 6.21
C TYR A 91 8.51 6.25 7.60
N LEU A 92 9.53 7.11 7.74
CA LEU A 92 10.17 7.34 9.03
C LEU A 92 9.24 8.01 10.03
N ALA A 93 8.35 8.92 9.58
CA ALA A 93 7.32 9.50 10.43
C ALA A 93 6.34 8.44 10.96
N VAL A 94 5.86 7.53 10.09
CA VAL A 94 5.01 6.40 10.51
C VAL A 94 5.72 5.54 11.56
N ARG A 95 6.99 5.23 11.38
CA ARG A 95 7.78 4.45 12.34
C ARG A 95 7.93 5.13 13.70
N ARG A 96 7.92 6.46 13.75
CA ARG A 96 7.95 7.22 15.02
C ARG A 96 6.58 7.40 15.65
N GLY A 97 5.50 6.88 15.04
CA GLY A 97 4.13 7.12 15.49
C GLY A 97 3.58 8.49 15.10
N GLU A 98 4.23 9.18 14.16
CA GLU A 98 3.88 10.50 13.62
C GLU A 98 3.21 10.42 12.24
N GLY A 99 2.72 9.24 11.87
CA GLY A 99 2.18 8.95 10.54
C GLY A 99 0.85 9.63 10.22
N GLY A 100 0.18 10.23 11.21
CA GLY A 100 -1.12 10.87 11.02
C GLY A 100 -2.17 9.86 10.58
N LEU A 101 -2.83 10.11 9.46
CA LEU A 101 -3.85 9.20 8.92
C LEU A 101 -3.29 7.86 8.40
N LEU A 102 -1.98 7.76 8.15
CA LEU A 102 -1.37 6.51 7.70
C LEU A 102 -1.29 5.50 8.85
N ARG A 103 -1.81 4.30 8.61
CA ARG A 103 -1.80 3.23 9.62
C ARG A 103 -0.36 2.84 10.00
N GLY A 104 -0.13 2.56 11.30
CA GLY A 104 1.17 2.15 11.82
C GLY A 104 1.78 0.92 11.15
N TYR A 105 0.95 0.07 10.54
CA TYR A 105 1.39 -1.09 9.77
C TYR A 105 2.32 -0.71 8.60
N GLY A 106 2.13 0.46 8.00
CA GLY A 106 3.03 1.01 6.99
C GLY A 106 4.48 1.25 7.47
N GLY A 107 4.72 1.26 8.78
CA GLY A 107 6.06 1.33 9.36
C GLY A 107 6.83 0.00 9.41
N THR A 108 6.22 -1.12 9.00
CA THR A 108 6.83 -2.46 9.04
C THR A 108 8.03 -2.57 8.09
N ASN A 109 7.85 -2.16 6.85
CA ASN A 109 8.89 -2.06 5.82
C ASN A 109 8.42 -1.11 4.70
N PRO A 110 9.31 -0.69 3.78
CA PRO A 110 8.95 0.24 2.70
C PRO A 110 7.85 -0.29 1.75
N GLY A 111 7.78 -1.58 1.48
CA GLY A 111 6.71 -2.18 0.65
C GLY A 111 5.34 -2.04 1.31
N GLU A 112 5.25 -2.30 2.62
CA GLU A 112 4.01 -2.08 3.38
C GLU A 112 3.64 -0.60 3.49
N PHE A 113 4.64 0.28 3.58
CA PHE A 113 4.41 1.72 3.53
C PHE A 113 3.73 2.12 2.21
N PHE A 114 4.25 1.67 1.08
CA PHE A 114 3.67 1.97 -0.23
C PHE A 114 2.24 1.42 -0.34
N ALA A 115 1.98 0.22 0.15
CA ALA A 115 0.65 -0.37 0.16
C ALA A 115 -0.34 0.45 1.01
N VAL A 116 0.04 0.80 2.25
CA VAL A 116 -0.79 1.65 3.14
C VAL A 116 -1.01 3.05 2.57
N ALA A 117 0.01 3.66 1.97
CA ALA A 117 -0.12 4.96 1.31
C ALA A 117 -1.07 4.89 0.11
N THR A 118 -1.03 3.79 -0.65
CA THR A 118 -1.95 3.54 -1.78
C THR A 118 -3.40 3.39 -1.30
N GLU A 119 -3.63 2.64 -0.24
CA GLU A 119 -4.96 2.53 0.37
C GLU A 119 -5.51 3.91 0.75
N ALA A 120 -4.73 4.72 1.46
CA ALA A 120 -5.12 6.07 1.87
C ALA A 120 -5.36 6.99 0.67
N PHE A 121 -4.57 6.87 -0.39
CA PHE A 121 -4.70 7.67 -1.60
C PHE A 121 -6.04 7.47 -2.31
N PHE A 122 -6.54 6.25 -2.36
CA PHE A 122 -7.81 5.94 -3.01
C PHE A 122 -9.03 6.03 -2.09
N ASP A 123 -8.90 5.62 -0.83
CA ASP A 123 -10.03 5.58 0.12
C ASP A 123 -10.24 6.91 0.87
N GLN A 124 -9.14 7.65 1.13
CA GLN A 124 -9.16 8.92 1.88
C GLN A 124 -8.40 10.03 1.13
N PRO A 125 -8.71 10.29 -0.14
CA PRO A 125 -7.89 11.17 -0.99
C PRO A 125 -7.85 12.62 -0.51
N VAL A 126 -8.98 13.18 -0.06
CA VAL A 126 -9.05 14.57 0.42
C VAL A 126 -8.28 14.72 1.73
N PRO A 127 -8.51 13.89 2.78
CA PRO A 127 -7.69 13.93 3.98
C PRO A 127 -6.20 13.74 3.72
N LEU A 128 -5.81 12.81 2.84
CA LEU A 128 -4.40 12.59 2.51
C LEU A 128 -3.77 13.81 1.85
N ARG A 129 -4.46 14.42 0.88
CA ARG A 129 -3.98 15.63 0.22
C ARG A 129 -3.78 16.78 1.22
N ASP A 130 -4.74 16.97 2.11
CA ASP A 130 -4.74 18.10 3.04
C ASP A 130 -3.69 17.91 4.16
N GLU A 131 -3.47 16.68 4.63
CA GLU A 131 -2.51 16.40 5.69
C GLU A 131 -1.08 16.18 5.16
N LYS A 132 -0.96 15.53 3.99
CA LYS A 132 0.32 15.09 3.40
C LYS A 132 0.39 15.43 1.90
N PRO A 133 0.42 16.73 1.55
CA PRO A 133 0.31 17.16 0.15
C PRO A 133 1.45 16.63 -0.74
N ASP A 134 2.67 16.52 -0.23
CA ASP A 134 3.81 16.00 -0.99
C ASP A 134 3.65 14.51 -1.30
N LEU A 135 3.20 13.71 -0.33
CA LEU A 135 2.92 12.29 -0.53
C LEU A 135 1.77 12.11 -1.54
N TYR A 136 0.71 12.88 -1.38
CA TYR A 136 -0.39 12.88 -2.33
C TYR A 136 0.08 13.18 -3.75
N ALA A 137 0.93 14.20 -3.92
CA ALA A 137 1.43 14.61 -5.23
C ALA A 137 2.27 13.52 -5.92
N VAL A 138 3.17 12.83 -5.20
CA VAL A 138 3.97 11.76 -5.80
C VAL A 138 3.12 10.56 -6.18
N LEU A 139 2.11 10.22 -5.37
CA LEU A 139 1.16 9.15 -5.69
C LEU A 139 0.26 9.52 -6.88
N ALA A 140 -0.25 10.75 -6.93
CA ALA A 140 -1.05 11.26 -8.05
C ALA A 140 -0.26 11.23 -9.37
N GLY A 141 1.02 11.59 -9.33
CA GLY A 141 1.93 11.51 -10.47
C GLY A 141 2.15 10.07 -10.94
N PHE A 142 2.38 9.15 -10.02
CA PHE A 142 2.57 7.73 -10.32
C PHE A 142 1.31 7.09 -10.92
N TYR A 143 0.17 7.22 -10.24
CA TYR A 143 -1.10 6.65 -10.69
C TYR A 143 -1.73 7.40 -11.87
N ARG A 144 -1.24 8.61 -12.17
CA ARG A 144 -1.85 9.54 -13.15
C ARG A 144 -3.33 9.76 -12.88
N GLN A 145 -3.67 9.96 -11.62
CA GLN A 145 -5.03 10.14 -11.13
C GLN A 145 -5.07 11.21 -10.03
N ASP A 146 -6.20 11.88 -9.92
CA ASP A 146 -6.50 12.83 -8.87
C ASP A 146 -7.84 12.47 -8.22
N PRO A 147 -7.86 11.48 -7.29
CA PRO A 147 -9.09 11.05 -6.67
C PRO A 147 -9.71 12.11 -5.75
N ALA A 148 -8.92 13.03 -5.15
CA ALA A 148 -9.46 14.10 -4.31
C ALA A 148 -10.37 15.04 -5.10
N THR A 149 -9.93 15.49 -6.28
CA THR A 149 -10.74 16.33 -7.16
C THR A 149 -12.02 15.63 -7.60
N ARG A 150 -11.98 14.31 -7.84
CA ARG A 150 -13.20 13.54 -8.20
C ARG A 150 -14.20 13.46 -7.05
N VAL A 151 -13.73 13.25 -5.83
CA VAL A 151 -14.60 13.21 -4.64
C VAL A 151 -15.24 14.56 -4.40
N GLU A 152 -14.48 15.65 -4.49
CA GLU A 152 -15.00 17.02 -4.33
C GLU A 152 -16.03 17.40 -5.41
N ALA A 153 -15.83 16.94 -6.65
CA ALA A 153 -16.78 17.20 -7.74
C ALA A 153 -18.11 16.44 -7.58
N LEU A 154 -18.14 15.39 -6.75
CA LEU A 154 -19.35 14.59 -6.47
C LEU A 154 -20.03 15.00 -5.16
N ALA A 155 -19.40 15.89 -4.37
CA ALA A 155 -20.01 16.44 -3.16
C ALA A 155 -21.20 17.33 -3.54
N PRO A 156 -22.36 17.23 -2.85
CA PRO A 156 -23.57 17.99 -3.15
C PRO A 156 -23.41 19.49 -2.87
#